data_b0d0a6aca38666ae6999fef9705c981d
#
_entry.id   b0d0a6aca38666ae6999fef9705c981d
#
_cell.length_a   1.000
_cell.length_b   1.000
_cell.length_c   1.000
_cell.angle_alpha   90.00
_cell.angle_beta   90.00
_cell.angle_gamma   90.00
#
_symmetry.space_group_name_H-M   'P 1'
#
loop_
_entity.id
_entity.type
_entity.pdbx_description
1 polymer ?
#
loop_
_entity_poly.entity_id
_entity_poly.type
_entity_poly.pdbx_seq_one_letter_code
_entity_poly.pdbx_strand_id
1 'polypeptide(L)'
;MIKEVKGNVAAGKGNYAIVISRFNEFITSKLLAGAIDCLQRHGADDKQITVVWVPGSCEITQAAKRLANSGKYVGVICLGAVIRGQTA
;
A
#
# COMPACT_ATOMS: atom_id res chain seq x y z
N MET A 1 3.78 17.55 -19.95
CA MET A 1 2.76 18.23 -19.14
C MET A 1 2.12 17.25 -18.17
N ILE A 2 2.08 17.62 -16.92
CA ILE A 2 1.45 16.79 -15.89
C ILE A 2 -0.06 16.97 -16.00
N LYS A 3 -0.75 15.86 -16.19
CA LYS A 3 -2.19 15.88 -16.23
C LYS A 3 -2.72 15.56 -14.83
N GLU A 4 -3.43 16.49 -14.26
CA GLU A 4 -3.99 16.35 -12.93
C GLU A 4 -5.50 16.16 -13.04
N VAL A 5 -5.99 15.05 -12.53
CA VAL A 5 -7.41 14.76 -12.54
C VAL A 5 -7.89 14.77 -11.10
N LYS A 6 -8.73 15.75 -10.78
CA LYS A 6 -9.35 15.85 -9.46
C LYS A 6 -10.76 15.31 -9.59
N GLY A 7 -10.96 14.10 -9.14
CA GLY A 7 -12.26 13.48 -9.13
C GLY A 7 -12.81 13.39 -7.72
N ASN A 8 -14.04 12.96 -7.63
CA ASN A 8 -14.63 12.63 -6.36
C ASN A 8 -14.09 11.25 -5.96
N VAL A 9 -13.03 11.24 -5.16
CA VAL A 9 -12.34 10.02 -4.81
C VAL A 9 -13.01 9.41 -3.59
N ALA A 10 -14.10 8.71 -3.83
CA ALA A 10 -14.68 7.86 -2.79
C ALA A 10 -14.12 6.44 -2.99
N ALA A 11 -13.73 5.79 -1.90
CA ALA A 11 -13.40 4.37 -1.95
C ALA A 11 -14.69 3.63 -2.27
N GLY A 12 -14.75 3.00 -3.45
CA GLY A 12 -15.92 2.27 -3.87
C GLY A 12 -16.08 0.95 -3.15
N LYS A 13 -17.00 0.15 -3.65
CA LYS A 13 -17.20 -1.21 -3.18
C LYS A 13 -16.09 -2.08 -3.74
N GLY A 14 -15.09 -2.34 -2.98
CA GLY A 14 -13.98 -3.18 -3.41
C GLY A 14 -12.99 -3.32 -2.29
N ASN A 15 -12.07 -4.24 -2.45
CA ASN A 15 -11.07 -4.50 -1.45
C ASN A 15 -9.74 -3.91 -1.88
N TYR A 16 -8.99 -3.45 -0.91
CA TYR A 16 -7.66 -2.89 -1.08
C TYR A 16 -6.65 -3.75 -0.35
N ALA A 17 -5.50 -3.98 -0.96
CA ALA A 17 -4.39 -4.65 -0.32
C ALA A 17 -3.26 -3.66 -0.11
N ILE A 18 -2.63 -3.71 1.05
CA ILE A 18 -1.44 -2.93 1.35
C ILE A 18 -0.30 -3.92 1.57
N VAL A 19 0.72 -3.86 0.71
CA VAL A 19 1.93 -4.66 0.87
C VAL A 19 2.97 -3.78 1.53
N ILE A 20 3.47 -4.20 2.68
CA ILE A 20 4.37 -3.40 3.47
C ILE A 20 5.60 -4.19 3.90
N SER A 21 6.77 -3.57 3.77
CA SER A 21 8.04 -4.16 4.16
C SER A 21 8.24 -4.05 5.67
N ARG A 22 8.75 -5.14 6.28
CA ARG A 22 9.15 -5.13 7.68
C ARG A 22 10.45 -4.38 7.91
N PHE A 23 11.23 -4.20 6.87
CA PHE A 23 12.48 -3.47 7.01
C PHE A 23 12.20 -2.04 7.46
N ASN A 24 12.81 -1.65 8.58
CA ASN A 24 12.64 -0.33 9.17
C ASN A 24 11.18 -0.05 9.58
N GLU A 25 10.65 -0.90 10.45
CA GLU A 25 9.25 -0.82 10.88
C GLU A 25 8.88 0.52 11.50
N PHE A 26 9.84 1.22 12.07
CA PHE A 26 9.59 2.55 12.64
C PHE A 26 9.03 3.50 11.57
N ILE A 27 9.62 3.47 10.37
CA ILE A 27 9.17 4.30 9.26
C ILE A 27 7.96 3.69 8.58
N THR A 28 8.01 2.39 8.29
CA THR A 28 6.94 1.74 7.53
C THR A 28 5.63 1.70 8.28
N SER A 29 5.66 1.59 9.61
CA SER A 29 4.45 1.65 10.42
C SER A 29 3.75 2.99 10.30
N LYS A 30 4.50 4.09 10.21
CA LYS A 30 3.92 5.41 10.00
C LYS A 30 3.30 5.54 8.61
N LEU A 31 3.96 4.98 7.61
CA LEU A 31 3.42 4.96 6.24
C LEU A 31 2.12 4.15 6.19
N LEU A 32 2.09 3.03 6.88
CA LEU A 32 0.89 2.20 6.95
C LEU A 32 -0.27 2.94 7.60
N ALA A 33 0.00 3.59 8.73
CA ALA A 33 -1.04 4.36 9.42
C ALA A 33 -1.61 5.45 8.51
N GLY A 34 -0.75 6.14 7.76
CA GLY A 34 -1.17 7.17 6.81
C GLY A 34 -1.99 6.61 5.67
N ALA A 35 -1.61 5.46 5.12
CA ALA A 35 -2.33 4.82 4.04
C ALA A 35 -3.72 4.36 4.49
N ILE A 36 -3.81 3.74 5.66
CA ILE A 36 -5.09 3.29 6.22
C ILE A 36 -5.99 4.50 6.49
N ASP A 37 -5.45 5.54 7.11
CA ASP A 37 -6.20 6.75 7.39
C ASP A 37 -6.76 7.37 6.11
N CYS A 38 -5.94 7.43 5.07
CA CYS A 38 -6.37 7.96 3.78
C CYS A 38 -7.52 7.15 3.19
N LEU A 39 -7.42 5.83 3.20
CA LEU A 39 -8.49 4.96 2.69
C LEU A 39 -9.77 5.13 3.49
N GLN A 40 -9.67 5.21 4.80
CA GLN A 40 -10.84 5.38 5.67
C GLN A 40 -11.51 6.74 5.48
N ARG A 41 -10.73 7.80 5.28
CA ARG A 41 -11.28 9.13 4.99
C ARG A 41 -12.06 9.15 3.68
N HIS A 42 -11.70 8.29 2.74
CA HIS A 42 -12.40 8.16 1.47
C HIS A 42 -13.51 7.11 1.50
N GLY A 43 -13.86 6.63 2.68
CA GLY A 43 -15.01 5.77 2.87
C GLY A 43 -14.73 4.27 2.91
N ALA A 44 -13.47 3.86 2.89
CA ALA A 44 -13.16 2.43 3.01
C ALA A 44 -13.41 1.94 4.43
N ASP A 45 -14.02 0.78 4.53
CA ASP A 45 -14.24 0.09 5.79
C ASP A 45 -13.03 -0.80 6.11
N ASP A 46 -12.81 -1.08 7.37
CA ASP A 46 -11.74 -1.98 7.82
C ASP A 46 -11.76 -3.32 7.10
N LYS A 47 -12.95 -3.83 6.83
CA LYS A 47 -13.12 -5.10 6.14
C LYS A 47 -12.64 -5.09 4.70
N GLN A 48 -12.48 -3.91 4.12
CA GLN A 48 -12.03 -3.75 2.74
C GLN A 48 -10.51 -3.66 2.64
N ILE A 49 -9.81 -3.61 3.76
CA ILE A 49 -8.37 -3.37 3.79
C ILE A 49 -7.66 -4.62 4.30
N THR A 50 -6.77 -5.15 3.49
CA THR A 50 -5.90 -6.29 3.84
C THR A 50 -4.47 -5.83 3.86
N VAL A 51 -3.75 -6.10 4.93
CA VAL A 51 -2.34 -5.73 5.07
C VAL A 51 -1.49 -6.99 4.98
N VAL A 52 -0.53 -6.98 4.06
CA VAL A 52 0.41 -8.08 3.84
C VAL A 52 1.81 -7.59 4.14
N TRP A 53 2.42 -8.17 5.16
CA TRP A 53 3.79 -7.86 5.54
C TRP A 53 4.77 -8.76 4.81
N VAL A 54 5.82 -8.17 4.26
CA VAL A 54 6.91 -8.90 3.62
C VAL A 54 8.23 -8.53 4.27
N PRO A 55 9.25 -9.40 4.21
CA PRO A 55 10.50 -9.15 4.93
C PRO A 55 11.26 -7.91 4.48
N GLY A 56 11.31 -7.65 3.19
CA GLY A 56 12.06 -6.51 2.67
C GLY A 56 11.44 -5.96 1.41
N SER A 57 12.01 -4.86 0.92
CA SER A 57 11.47 -4.17 -0.25
C SER A 57 11.53 -5.01 -1.52
N CYS A 58 12.47 -5.95 -1.61
CA CYS A 58 12.58 -6.81 -2.78
C CYS A 58 11.38 -7.73 -2.96
N GLU A 59 10.75 -8.14 -1.87
CA GLU A 59 9.60 -9.04 -1.90
C GLU A 59 8.29 -8.32 -2.18
N ILE A 60 8.28 -6.99 -2.11
CA ILE A 60 7.07 -6.20 -2.36
C ILE A 60 6.54 -6.45 -3.77
N THR A 61 7.41 -6.43 -4.75
CA THR A 61 7.01 -6.59 -6.16
C THR A 61 6.33 -7.94 -6.40
N GLN A 62 6.88 -9.02 -5.85
CA GLN A 62 6.29 -10.34 -6.03
C GLN A 62 4.94 -10.45 -5.34
N ALA A 63 4.85 -9.96 -4.11
CA ALA A 63 3.59 -9.99 -3.37
C ALA A 63 2.53 -9.13 -4.05
N ALA A 64 2.89 -7.93 -4.49
CA ALA A 64 1.98 -7.03 -5.18
C ALA A 64 1.46 -7.64 -6.48
N LYS A 65 2.33 -8.27 -7.25
CA LYS A 65 1.94 -8.92 -8.49
C LYS A 65 0.94 -10.05 -8.23
N ARG A 66 1.21 -10.85 -7.21
CA ARG A 66 0.33 -11.96 -6.86
C ARG A 66 -1.04 -11.47 -6.43
N LEU A 67 -1.09 -10.42 -5.61
CA LEU A 67 -2.34 -9.84 -5.15
C LEU A 67 -3.11 -9.18 -6.30
N ALA A 68 -2.42 -8.46 -7.16
CA ALA A 68 -3.05 -7.82 -8.32
C ALA A 68 -3.65 -8.85 -9.27
N ASN A 69 -2.96 -9.98 -9.49
CA ASN A 69 -3.42 -11.02 -10.39
C ASN A 69 -4.54 -11.88 -9.78
N SER A 70 -4.77 -11.79 -8.48
CA SER A 70 -5.81 -12.58 -7.82
C SER A 70 -7.22 -12.15 -8.23
N GLY A 71 -7.38 -10.92 -8.69
CA GLY A 71 -8.69 -10.36 -9.01
C GLY A 71 -9.54 -10.01 -7.80
N LYS A 72 -9.00 -10.12 -6.59
CA LYS A 72 -9.74 -9.86 -5.35
C LYS A 72 -9.68 -8.41 -4.90
N TYR A 73 -8.74 -7.65 -5.43
CA TYR A 73 -8.49 -6.28 -4.99
C TYR A 73 -8.65 -5.31 -6.13
N VAL A 74 -9.28 -4.18 -5.85
CA VAL A 74 -9.39 -3.08 -6.82
C VAL A 74 -8.16 -2.19 -6.82
N GLY A 75 -7.35 -2.30 -5.78
CA GLY A 75 -6.10 -1.56 -5.69
C GLY A 75 -5.11 -2.26 -4.79
N VAL A 76 -3.83 -2.13 -5.11
CA VAL A 76 -2.72 -2.65 -4.31
C VAL A 76 -1.78 -1.49 -4.03
N ILE A 77 -1.55 -1.21 -2.76
CA ILE A 77 -0.68 -0.14 -2.31
C ILE A 77 0.60 -0.76 -1.77
N CYS A 78 1.74 -0.29 -2.23
CA CYS A 78 3.04 -0.81 -1.81
C CYS A 78 3.75 0.22 -0.96
N LEU A 79 4.17 -0.19 0.23
CA LEU A 79 4.86 0.67 1.18
C LEU A 79 6.18 0.05 1.60
N GLY A 80 7.25 0.81 1.49
CA GLY A 80 8.56 0.34 1.90
C GLY A 80 9.50 1.50 2.14
N ALA A 81 10.61 1.22 2.79
CA ALA A 81 11.66 2.19 3.01
C ALA A 81 12.98 1.58 2.56
N VAL A 82 13.72 2.35 1.79
CA VAL A 82 15.08 1.98 1.39
C VAL A 82 15.99 3.09 1.87
N ILE A 83 16.92 2.71 2.73
CA ILE A 83 17.87 3.67 3.27
C ILE A 83 19.22 3.44 2.60
N ARG A 84 19.76 4.50 2.03
CA ARG A 84 21.09 4.46 1.41
C ARG A 84 22.14 4.43 2.50
N GLY A 85 22.89 3.34 2.57
CA GLY A 85 24.01 3.21 3.47
C GLY A 85 25.30 3.75 2.86
N GLN A 86 26.41 3.64 3.64
CA GLN A 86 27.73 4.08 3.18
C GLN A 86 28.24 3.24 2.02
N THR A 87 27.81 2.01 1.96
CA THR A 87 28.16 1.08 0.87
C THR A 87 26.93 0.89 0.00
N ALA A 88 26.60 1.90 -0.71
CA ALA A 88 25.40 1.88 -1.55
C ALA A 88 25.46 0.83 -2.64
#